data_9ff2d38b008538ff268b004fd51dc464
#
_entry.id   9ff2d38b008538ff268b004fd51dc464
#
_cell.length_a   1.000
_cell.length_b   1.000
_cell.length_c   1.000
_cell.angle_alpha   90.00
_cell.angle_beta   90.00
_cell.angle_gamma   90.00
#
_symmetry.space_group_name_H-M   'P 1'
#
loop_
_entity.id
_entity.type
_entity.pdbx_description
1 polymer ?
#
loop_
_entity_poly.entity_id
_entity_poly.type
_entity_poly.pdbx_seq_one_letter_code
_entity_poly.pdbx_strand_id
1 'polypeptide(L)'
;LFIWKIAAALLIAVSAGSIYLALQNRQAPDLLQTYIPTTEMQNIALPDGTQVMINSESTLLYPQQFTGDSRCVYLVGEANFKVRRDEAHPFIVKSADFQVTALGTEFNVSAYPEEEEVTATLISGKVLVEYNGLKEQEILKPNEQLAYNKHTRLGSVTYPDMQDVTAWQRGEIVFRSMTMEEIFTRLERKYPYTFVYS
;
A
#
# COMPACT_ATOMS: atom_id res chain seq x y z
N LEU A 1 29.59 29.26 42.42
CA LEU A 1 28.41 28.32 42.54
C LEU A 1 27.13 28.86 41.86
N PHE A 2 26.87 30.19 41.88
CA PHE A 2 25.65 30.82 41.33
C PHE A 2 25.63 30.83 39.79
N ILE A 3 26.76 31.14 39.16
CA ILE A 3 26.92 31.20 37.69
C ILE A 3 26.64 29.82 37.04
N TRP A 4 27.10 28.76 37.65
CA TRP A 4 26.86 27.39 37.15
C TRP A 4 25.37 26.99 37.17
N LYS A 5 24.61 27.46 38.17
CA LYS A 5 23.16 27.22 38.23
C LYS A 5 22.42 27.97 37.15
N ILE A 6 22.84 29.21 36.80
CA ILE A 6 22.26 29.99 35.72
C ILE A 6 22.58 29.33 34.36
N ALA A 7 23.83 28.89 34.15
CA ALA A 7 24.23 28.22 32.92
C ALA A 7 23.45 26.90 32.71
N ALA A 8 23.27 26.11 33.77
CA ALA A 8 22.46 24.87 33.72
C ALA A 8 20.99 25.16 33.39
N ALA A 9 20.38 26.17 34.00
CA ALA A 9 19.00 26.58 33.71
C ALA A 9 18.80 27.02 32.25
N LEU A 10 19.76 27.79 31.70
CA LEU A 10 19.74 28.20 30.30
C LEU A 10 19.88 27.02 29.34
N LEU A 11 20.75 26.05 29.61
CA LEU A 11 20.88 24.84 28.78
C LEU A 11 19.61 24.00 28.80
N ILE A 12 18.95 23.85 29.95
CA ILE A 12 17.67 23.15 30.05
C ILE A 12 16.59 23.90 29.26
N ALA A 13 16.51 25.20 29.36
CA ALA A 13 15.52 26.00 28.63
C ALA A 13 15.72 25.90 27.10
N VAL A 14 16.99 25.99 26.63
CA VAL A 14 17.32 25.84 25.20
C VAL A 14 17.03 24.44 24.70
N SER A 15 17.39 23.40 25.46
CA SER A 15 17.10 22.02 25.07
C SER A 15 15.59 21.72 25.08
N ALA A 16 14.84 22.19 26.06
CA ALA A 16 13.38 22.08 26.10
C ALA A 16 12.71 22.81 24.95
N GLY A 17 13.17 24.02 24.64
CA GLY A 17 12.71 24.80 23.47
C GLY A 17 12.99 24.10 22.15
N SER A 18 14.20 23.53 21.99
CA SER A 18 14.56 22.77 20.78
C SER A 18 13.72 21.50 20.61
N ILE A 19 13.47 20.77 21.71
CA ILE A 19 12.60 19.58 21.71
C ILE A 19 11.16 19.98 21.38
N TYR A 20 10.65 21.06 21.97
CA TYR A 20 9.31 21.58 21.71
C TYR A 20 9.14 21.97 20.23
N LEU A 21 10.09 22.70 19.65
CA LEU A 21 10.08 23.07 18.22
C LEU A 21 10.18 21.84 17.32
N ALA A 22 11.00 20.84 17.67
CA ALA A 22 11.13 19.60 16.92
C ALA A 22 9.84 18.76 16.96
N LEU A 23 9.11 18.78 18.08
CA LEU A 23 7.81 18.11 18.22
C LEU A 23 6.70 18.84 17.47
N GLN A 24 6.72 20.18 17.48
CA GLN A 24 5.73 21.01 16.78
C GLN A 24 5.88 20.94 15.25
N ASN A 25 7.09 20.70 14.75
CA ASN A 25 7.38 20.56 13.32
C ASN A 25 7.01 19.17 12.74
N ARG A 26 6.50 18.23 13.56
CA ARG A 26 5.89 16.96 13.12
C ARG A 26 4.44 17.18 12.69
N GLN A 27 4.22 18.05 11.70
CA GLN A 27 2.93 18.11 11.03
C GLN A 27 2.67 16.78 10.33
N ALA A 28 1.48 16.21 10.54
CA ALA A 28 1.06 15.07 9.74
C ALA A 28 1.12 15.45 8.25
N PRO A 29 1.65 14.60 7.39
CA PRO A 29 1.73 14.91 5.97
C PRO A 29 0.33 15.17 5.42
N ASP A 30 0.20 16.22 4.62
CA ASP A 30 -1.03 16.52 3.90
C ASP A 30 -1.23 15.43 2.84
N LEU A 31 -2.19 14.54 3.07
CA LEU A 31 -2.43 13.39 2.19
C LEU A 31 -3.36 13.80 1.05
N LEU A 32 -2.91 13.56 -0.18
CA LEU A 32 -3.78 13.58 -1.36
C LEU A 32 -4.50 12.24 -1.46
N GLN A 33 -5.79 12.31 -1.71
CA GLN A 33 -6.62 11.13 -1.95
C GLN A 33 -6.94 11.03 -3.43
N THR A 34 -6.69 9.87 -4.02
CA THR A 34 -7.18 9.50 -5.34
C THR A 34 -8.15 8.35 -5.18
N TYR A 35 -9.42 8.57 -5.52
CA TYR A 35 -10.47 7.55 -5.58
C TYR A 35 -10.81 7.28 -7.04
N ILE A 36 -10.86 6.02 -7.42
CA ILE A 36 -11.21 5.55 -8.76
C ILE A 36 -12.62 4.95 -8.68
N PRO A 37 -13.62 5.57 -9.31
CA PRO A 37 -14.99 5.04 -9.33
C PRO A 37 -15.08 3.73 -10.11
N THR A 38 -16.24 3.09 -9.99
CA THR A 38 -16.62 1.92 -10.80
C THR A 38 -16.40 2.20 -12.29
N THR A 39 -15.91 1.21 -13.03
CA THR A 39 -15.65 1.22 -14.49
C THR A 39 -14.38 1.92 -14.97
N GLU A 40 -13.69 2.66 -14.12
CA GLU A 40 -12.48 3.36 -14.51
C GLU A 40 -11.21 2.68 -13.98
N MET A 41 -10.13 2.89 -14.69
CA MET A 41 -8.76 2.60 -14.26
C MET A 41 -7.94 3.86 -14.51
N GLN A 42 -7.00 4.17 -13.63
CA GLN A 42 -6.19 5.37 -13.77
C GLN A 42 -4.71 5.10 -13.57
N ASN A 43 -3.90 5.74 -14.42
CA ASN A 43 -2.45 5.82 -14.24
C ASN A 43 -2.09 7.15 -13.61
N ILE A 44 -1.35 7.12 -12.51
CA ILE A 44 -0.82 8.31 -11.85
C ILE A 44 0.69 8.19 -11.66
N ALA A 45 1.36 9.34 -11.66
CA ALA A 45 2.75 9.46 -11.23
C ALA A 45 2.79 10.09 -9.84
N LEU A 46 3.40 9.39 -8.89
CA LEU A 46 3.60 9.91 -7.54
C LEU A 46 4.73 10.96 -7.51
N PRO A 47 4.84 11.76 -6.43
CA PRO A 47 5.84 12.82 -6.32
C PRO A 47 7.29 12.35 -6.44
N ASP A 48 7.58 11.08 -6.13
CA ASP A 48 8.91 10.47 -6.28
C ASP A 48 9.19 9.95 -7.69
N GLY A 49 8.20 9.97 -8.59
CA GLY A 49 8.25 9.40 -9.95
C GLY A 49 7.85 7.93 -10.04
N THR A 50 7.40 7.31 -8.94
CA THR A 50 6.76 5.99 -8.97
C THR A 50 5.49 6.05 -9.82
N GLN A 51 5.31 5.07 -10.72
CA GLN A 51 4.11 4.94 -11.54
C GLN A 51 3.15 3.98 -10.85
N VAL A 52 1.89 4.38 -10.75
CA VAL A 52 0.84 3.55 -10.14
C VAL A 52 -0.32 3.45 -11.10
N MET A 53 -0.70 2.22 -11.47
CA MET A 53 -1.98 1.94 -12.12
C MET A 53 -2.96 1.51 -11.04
N ILE A 54 -4.09 2.19 -10.95
CA ILE A 54 -5.11 1.98 -9.92
C ILE A 54 -6.34 1.39 -10.61
N ASN A 55 -6.86 0.29 -10.06
CA ASN A 55 -8.05 -0.38 -10.56
C ASN A 55 -9.35 0.31 -10.09
N SER A 56 -10.49 -0.09 -10.66
CA SER A 56 -11.82 0.42 -10.29
C SER A 56 -12.12 0.19 -8.79
N GLU A 57 -12.94 1.06 -8.21
CA GLU A 57 -13.33 1.08 -6.79
C GLU A 57 -12.16 1.06 -5.81
N SER A 58 -11.05 1.66 -6.20
CA SER A 58 -9.85 1.72 -5.38
C SER A 58 -9.55 3.13 -4.92
N THR A 59 -8.99 3.24 -3.73
CA THR A 59 -8.54 4.50 -3.12
C THR A 59 -7.05 4.42 -2.81
N LEU A 60 -6.31 5.40 -3.30
CA LEU A 60 -4.90 5.58 -2.94
C LEU A 60 -4.72 6.91 -2.20
N LEU A 61 -4.15 6.85 -0.99
CA LEU A 61 -3.77 8.03 -0.21
C LEU A 61 -2.24 8.15 -0.23
N TYR A 62 -1.73 9.30 -0.59
CA TYR A 62 -0.29 9.58 -0.64
C TYR A 62 0.00 11.05 -0.32
N PRO A 63 1.18 11.38 0.22
CA PRO A 63 1.54 12.76 0.54
C PRO A 63 1.87 13.57 -0.73
N GLN A 64 1.70 14.89 -0.67
CA GLN A 64 2.13 15.79 -1.74
C GLN A 64 3.64 15.72 -2.00
N GLN A 65 4.42 15.37 -0.97
CA GLN A 65 5.86 15.14 -1.03
C GLN A 65 6.25 14.07 0.01
N PHE A 66 7.17 13.20 -0.36
CA PHE A 66 7.78 12.26 0.58
C PHE A 66 8.96 12.95 1.30
N THR A 67 8.77 13.36 2.55
CA THR A 67 9.74 14.15 3.34
C THR A 67 10.39 13.35 4.49
N GLY A 68 10.00 12.08 4.68
CA GLY A 68 10.51 11.23 5.77
C GLY A 68 11.53 10.20 5.28
N ASP A 69 11.94 9.32 6.18
CA ASP A 69 12.87 8.20 5.93
C ASP A 69 12.26 7.10 5.05
N SER A 70 10.99 7.22 4.68
CA SER A 70 10.27 6.27 3.82
C SER A 70 9.22 6.96 2.97
N ARG A 71 8.82 6.31 1.87
CA ARG A 71 7.78 6.73 0.95
C ARG A 71 6.52 5.90 1.21
N CYS A 72 5.65 6.39 2.08
CA CYS A 72 4.48 5.63 2.54
C CYS A 72 3.21 6.07 1.81
N VAL A 73 2.43 5.09 1.34
CA VAL A 73 1.10 5.24 0.73
C VAL A 73 0.12 4.26 1.36
N TYR A 74 -1.19 4.57 1.28
CA TYR A 74 -2.26 3.72 1.80
C TYR A 74 -3.18 3.32 0.66
N LEU A 75 -3.47 2.03 0.55
CA LEU A 75 -4.32 1.45 -0.49
C LEU A 75 -5.54 0.77 0.11
N VAL A 76 -6.71 1.05 -0.47
CA VAL A 76 -7.92 0.25 -0.35
C VAL A 76 -8.33 -0.11 -1.77
N GLY A 77 -8.51 -1.39 -2.08
CA GLY A 77 -8.74 -1.88 -3.44
C GLY A 77 -7.48 -2.43 -4.09
N GLU A 78 -7.31 -2.26 -5.40
CA GLU A 78 -6.22 -2.87 -6.16
C GLU A 78 -5.39 -1.84 -6.93
N ALA A 79 -4.06 -2.00 -6.87
CA ALA A 79 -3.14 -1.20 -7.65
C ALA A 79 -1.87 -1.97 -8.02
N ASN A 80 -1.32 -1.64 -9.18
CA ASN A 80 0.02 -2.04 -9.61
C ASN A 80 0.99 -0.88 -9.40
N PHE A 81 2.11 -1.17 -8.75
CA PHE A 81 3.14 -0.21 -8.42
C PHE A 81 4.42 -0.52 -9.19
N LYS A 82 4.88 0.41 -10.02
CA LYS A 82 6.21 0.40 -10.63
C LYS A 82 7.06 1.41 -9.90
N VAL A 83 7.70 0.94 -8.83
CA VAL A 83 8.39 1.79 -7.86
C VAL A 83 9.72 2.29 -8.41
N ARG A 84 9.93 3.61 -8.36
CA ARG A 84 11.23 4.21 -8.64
C ARG A 84 12.26 3.72 -7.62
N ARG A 85 13.42 3.25 -8.12
CA ARG A 85 14.49 2.74 -7.25
C ARG A 85 15.08 3.84 -6.36
N ASP A 86 15.00 3.62 -5.06
CA ASP A 86 15.63 4.42 -4.02
C ASP A 86 15.81 3.52 -2.78
N GLU A 87 17.06 3.12 -2.53
CA GLU A 87 17.41 2.21 -1.43
C GLU A 87 17.51 2.95 -0.08
N ALA A 88 17.70 4.28 -0.11
CA ALA A 88 17.77 5.10 1.10
C ALA A 88 16.38 5.37 1.70
N HIS A 89 15.33 5.41 0.87
CA HIS A 89 13.96 5.69 1.27
C HIS A 89 13.03 4.59 0.78
N PRO A 90 12.81 3.52 1.56
CA PRO A 90 11.91 2.42 1.19
C PRO A 90 10.51 2.91 0.82
N PHE A 91 9.92 2.30 -0.21
CA PHE A 91 8.53 2.54 -0.60
C PHE A 91 7.63 1.55 0.11
N ILE A 92 6.60 2.05 0.81
CA ILE A 92 5.75 1.25 1.68
C ILE A 92 4.30 1.44 1.27
N VAL A 93 3.64 0.34 0.87
CA VAL A 93 2.20 0.28 0.65
C VAL A 93 1.54 -0.34 1.87
N LYS A 94 0.62 0.38 2.50
CA LYS A 94 -0.14 -0.08 3.67
C LYS A 94 -1.59 -0.32 3.32
N SER A 95 -2.15 -1.43 3.81
CA SER A 95 -3.57 -1.74 3.73
C SER A 95 -3.99 -2.54 4.97
N ALA A 96 -4.78 -1.95 5.84
CA ALA A 96 -5.18 -2.53 7.13
C ALA A 96 -3.99 -3.09 7.91
N ASP A 97 -3.97 -4.42 8.16
CA ASP A 97 -2.91 -5.14 8.88
C ASP A 97 -1.90 -5.83 7.94
N PHE A 98 -1.81 -5.34 6.68
CA PHE A 98 -0.95 -5.83 5.61
C PHE A 98 -0.06 -4.70 5.07
N GLN A 99 1.21 -4.96 4.84
CA GLN A 99 2.17 -3.98 4.36
C GLN A 99 3.15 -4.59 3.36
N VAL A 100 3.47 -3.86 2.29
CA VAL A 100 4.49 -4.23 1.31
C VAL A 100 5.58 -3.18 1.28
N THR A 101 6.82 -3.60 1.47
CA THR A 101 8.02 -2.74 1.43
C THR A 101 8.87 -3.07 0.21
N ALA A 102 9.19 -2.05 -0.57
CA ALA A 102 9.90 -2.12 -1.85
C ALA A 102 11.01 -1.07 -1.96
N LEU A 103 12.09 -1.39 -2.69
CA LEU A 103 13.21 -0.46 -2.94
C LEU A 103 13.33 -0.01 -4.41
N GLY A 104 12.58 -0.64 -5.31
CA GLY A 104 12.64 -0.39 -6.75
C GLY A 104 12.20 -1.63 -7.51
N THR A 105 10.91 -1.94 -7.43
CA THR A 105 10.29 -3.20 -7.87
C THR A 105 8.98 -2.91 -8.57
N GLU A 106 8.50 -3.88 -9.33
CA GLU A 106 7.15 -3.87 -9.85
C GLU A 106 6.32 -4.98 -9.20
N PHE A 107 5.20 -4.61 -8.59
CA PHE A 107 4.31 -5.53 -7.87
C PHE A 107 2.86 -5.06 -7.90
N ASN A 108 1.93 -6.01 -7.77
CA ASN A 108 0.50 -5.78 -7.65
C ASN A 108 0.05 -6.04 -6.20
N VAL A 109 -0.85 -5.21 -5.69
CA VAL A 109 -1.52 -5.43 -4.40
C VAL A 109 -3.03 -5.40 -4.64
N SER A 110 -3.75 -6.44 -4.20
CA SER A 110 -5.21 -6.48 -4.13
C SER A 110 -5.64 -6.58 -2.67
N ALA A 111 -6.35 -5.56 -2.21
CA ALA A 111 -6.78 -5.40 -0.82
C ALA A 111 -8.19 -4.80 -0.74
N TYR A 112 -9.13 -5.39 -1.46
CA TYR A 112 -10.53 -5.01 -1.41
C TYR A 112 -11.15 -5.41 -0.05
N PRO A 113 -11.92 -4.52 0.60
CA PRO A 113 -12.49 -4.81 1.92
C PRO A 113 -13.42 -6.02 1.94
N GLU A 114 -14.20 -6.23 0.87
CA GLU A 114 -15.17 -7.30 0.72
C GLU A 114 -14.54 -8.66 0.35
N GLU A 115 -13.31 -8.69 -0.16
CA GLU A 115 -12.60 -9.95 -0.43
C GLU A 115 -12.06 -10.57 0.87
N GLU A 116 -12.07 -11.89 0.97
CA GLU A 116 -11.54 -12.60 2.14
C GLU A 116 -10.02 -12.50 2.25
N GLU A 117 -9.34 -12.33 1.11
CA GLU A 117 -7.90 -12.31 1.04
C GLU A 117 -7.35 -10.94 0.64
N VAL A 118 -6.17 -10.66 1.16
CA VAL A 118 -5.28 -9.60 0.65
C VAL A 118 -4.12 -10.27 -0.04
N THR A 119 -3.80 -9.84 -1.25
CA THR A 119 -2.69 -10.43 -2.00
C THR A 119 -1.63 -9.39 -2.37
N ALA A 120 -0.36 -9.82 -2.36
CA ALA A 120 0.74 -9.09 -2.97
C ALA A 120 1.45 -10.02 -3.94
N THR A 121 1.56 -9.64 -5.21
CA THR A 121 2.20 -10.42 -6.26
C THR A 121 3.40 -9.66 -6.80
N LEU A 122 4.58 -10.28 -6.76
CA LEU A 122 5.79 -9.68 -7.27
C LEU A 122 5.99 -9.96 -8.75
N ILE A 123 6.10 -8.90 -9.55
CA ILE A 123 6.35 -8.96 -11.00
C ILE A 123 7.87 -8.94 -11.27
N SER A 124 8.57 -7.98 -10.67
CA SER A 124 10.03 -7.87 -10.82
C SER A 124 10.72 -7.29 -9.60
N GLY A 125 11.94 -7.73 -9.31
CA GLY A 125 12.75 -7.26 -8.19
C GLY A 125 12.57 -8.09 -6.92
N LYS A 126 12.34 -7.44 -5.77
CA LYS A 126 12.19 -8.07 -4.45
C LYS A 126 11.33 -7.20 -3.54
N VAL A 127 10.39 -7.78 -2.84
CA VAL A 127 9.58 -7.08 -1.81
C VAL A 127 9.57 -7.86 -0.50
N LEU A 128 9.47 -7.13 0.59
CA LEU A 128 9.13 -7.66 1.90
C LEU A 128 7.63 -7.43 2.11
N VAL A 129 6.90 -8.48 2.46
CA VAL A 129 5.48 -8.42 2.82
C VAL A 129 5.34 -8.74 4.30
N GLU A 130 4.70 -7.86 5.04
CA GLU A 130 4.39 -8.00 6.45
C GLU A 130 2.88 -8.08 6.63
N TYR A 131 2.38 -9.02 7.43
CA TYR A 131 0.96 -9.30 7.60
C TYR A 131 0.62 -9.73 9.02
N ASN A 132 -0.65 -10.02 9.30
CA ASN A 132 -1.16 -10.38 10.62
C ASN A 132 -0.79 -9.33 11.70
N GLY A 133 -1.05 -8.05 11.38
CA GLY A 133 -0.65 -6.93 12.25
C GLY A 133 0.87 -6.78 12.36
N LEU A 134 1.61 -7.05 11.29
CA LEU A 134 3.08 -6.98 11.15
C LEU A 134 3.84 -7.96 12.06
N LYS A 135 3.20 -9.07 12.44
CA LYS A 135 3.82 -10.13 13.27
C LYS A 135 4.51 -11.20 12.44
N GLU A 136 4.08 -11.33 11.18
CA GLU A 136 4.60 -12.30 10.23
C GLU A 136 5.11 -11.58 9.00
N GLN A 137 6.11 -12.16 8.33
CA GLN A 137 6.74 -11.54 7.17
C GLN A 137 7.25 -12.58 6.18
N GLU A 138 7.17 -12.21 4.88
CA GLU A 138 7.71 -13.01 3.77
C GLU A 138 8.45 -12.12 2.78
N ILE A 139 9.52 -12.66 2.19
CA ILE A 139 10.25 -12.01 1.11
C ILE A 139 9.92 -12.71 -0.19
N LEU A 140 9.20 -12.02 -1.08
CA LEU A 140 8.80 -12.56 -2.36
C LEU A 140 9.88 -12.42 -3.43
N LYS A 141 9.95 -13.43 -4.30
CA LYS A 141 10.71 -13.46 -5.57
C LYS A 141 9.74 -13.22 -6.73
N PRO A 142 10.24 -12.85 -7.92
CA PRO A 142 9.40 -12.70 -9.11
C PRO A 142 8.53 -13.94 -9.38
N ASN A 143 7.25 -13.67 -9.72
CA ASN A 143 6.16 -14.63 -9.92
C ASN A 143 5.64 -15.30 -8.63
N GLU A 144 6.10 -14.89 -7.46
CA GLU A 144 5.50 -15.30 -6.19
C GLU A 144 4.42 -14.31 -5.76
N GLN A 145 3.38 -14.86 -5.12
CA GLN A 145 2.29 -14.13 -4.49
C GLN A 145 2.16 -14.57 -3.05
N LEU A 146 2.08 -13.62 -2.12
CA LEU A 146 1.55 -13.88 -0.79
C LEU A 146 0.04 -13.65 -0.83
N ALA A 147 -0.74 -14.67 -0.45
CA ALA A 147 -2.17 -14.56 -0.17
C ALA A 147 -2.37 -14.65 1.35
N TYR A 148 -2.93 -13.59 1.92
CA TYR A 148 -3.23 -13.47 3.36
C TYR A 148 -4.74 -13.47 3.57
N ASN A 149 -5.26 -14.49 4.24
CA ASN A 149 -6.67 -14.59 4.58
C ASN A 149 -6.96 -13.82 5.88
N LYS A 150 -7.84 -12.82 5.79
CA LYS A 150 -8.18 -11.89 6.88
C LYS A 150 -8.89 -12.55 8.06
N HIS A 151 -9.64 -13.63 7.82
CA HIS A 151 -10.41 -14.34 8.85
C HIS A 151 -9.54 -15.34 9.61
N THR A 152 -8.80 -16.19 8.88
CA THR A 152 -7.92 -17.20 9.50
C THR A 152 -6.60 -16.62 9.98
N ARG A 153 -6.22 -15.43 9.47
CA ARG A 153 -4.94 -14.76 9.70
C ARG A 153 -3.72 -15.57 9.26
N LEU A 154 -3.91 -16.44 8.28
CA LEU A 154 -2.85 -17.26 7.69
C LEU A 154 -2.40 -16.66 6.37
N GLY A 155 -1.11 -16.59 6.15
CA GLY A 155 -0.49 -16.26 4.88
C GLY A 155 0.03 -17.51 4.18
N SER A 156 -0.05 -17.55 2.86
CA SER A 156 0.53 -18.61 2.04
C SER A 156 1.20 -18.02 0.80
N VAL A 157 2.38 -18.55 0.45
CA VAL A 157 3.05 -18.18 -0.81
C VAL A 157 2.56 -19.10 -1.91
N THR A 158 2.06 -18.51 -3.00
CA THR A 158 1.51 -19.18 -4.18
C THR A 158 2.20 -18.70 -5.45
N TYR A 159 1.95 -19.38 -6.58
CA TYR A 159 2.52 -19.07 -7.90
C TYR A 159 1.38 -18.88 -8.92
N PRO A 160 0.74 -17.69 -8.95
CA PRO A 160 -0.37 -17.43 -9.86
C PRO A 160 0.11 -17.32 -11.32
N ASP A 161 -0.82 -17.46 -12.26
CA ASP A 161 -0.57 -17.05 -13.64
C ASP A 161 -0.44 -15.52 -13.71
N MET A 162 0.74 -15.03 -14.08
CA MET A 162 1.02 -13.60 -14.14
C MET A 162 0.16 -12.87 -15.18
N GLN A 163 -0.34 -13.57 -16.20
CA GLN A 163 -1.29 -13.00 -17.16
C GLN A 163 -2.63 -12.71 -16.50
N ASP A 164 -3.06 -13.57 -15.58
CA ASP A 164 -4.29 -13.37 -14.81
C ASP A 164 -4.15 -12.21 -13.82
N VAL A 165 -3.02 -12.15 -13.09
CA VAL A 165 -2.75 -11.05 -12.13
C VAL A 165 -2.79 -9.69 -12.79
N THR A 166 -2.31 -9.58 -14.03
CA THR A 166 -2.25 -8.32 -14.76
C THR A 166 -3.38 -8.13 -15.77
N ALA A 167 -4.33 -9.05 -15.86
CA ALA A 167 -5.44 -9.02 -16.82
C ALA A 167 -6.27 -7.73 -16.71
N TRP A 168 -6.55 -7.30 -15.48
CA TRP A 168 -7.32 -6.08 -15.22
C TRP A 168 -6.69 -4.83 -15.85
N GLN A 169 -5.35 -4.77 -15.97
CA GLN A 169 -4.63 -3.66 -16.61
C GLN A 169 -4.93 -3.55 -18.12
N ARG A 170 -5.42 -4.62 -18.74
CA ARG A 170 -5.88 -4.68 -20.12
C ARG A 170 -7.40 -4.59 -20.26
N GLY A 171 -8.09 -4.35 -19.13
CA GLY A 171 -9.54 -4.32 -19.08
C GLY A 171 -10.21 -5.70 -19.09
N GLU A 172 -9.46 -6.78 -18.91
CA GLU A 172 -9.94 -8.16 -18.82
C GLU A 172 -10.36 -8.51 -17.40
N ILE A 173 -11.32 -9.41 -17.23
CA ILE A 173 -11.68 -10.01 -15.95
C ILE A 173 -11.47 -11.50 -16.07
N VAL A 174 -10.74 -12.08 -15.13
CA VAL A 174 -10.48 -13.52 -15.10
C VAL A 174 -11.23 -14.14 -13.92
N PHE A 175 -11.97 -15.19 -14.21
CA PHE A 175 -12.70 -15.98 -13.24
C PHE A 175 -12.09 -17.38 -13.18
N ARG A 176 -11.42 -17.72 -12.08
CA ARG A 176 -10.87 -19.07 -11.86
C ARG A 176 -11.30 -19.58 -10.49
N SER A 177 -11.98 -20.72 -10.47
CA SER A 177 -12.40 -21.39 -9.23
C SER A 177 -13.12 -20.47 -8.24
N MET A 178 -13.97 -19.59 -8.77
CA MET A 178 -14.72 -18.59 -8.00
C MET A 178 -16.17 -19.02 -7.84
N THR A 179 -16.75 -18.66 -6.72
CA THR A 179 -18.20 -18.75 -6.50
C THR A 179 -18.94 -17.71 -7.36
N MET A 180 -20.25 -17.91 -7.57
CA MET A 180 -21.06 -16.92 -8.30
C MET A 180 -21.11 -15.58 -7.59
N GLU A 181 -21.09 -15.58 -6.26
CA GLU A 181 -21.07 -14.38 -5.44
C GLU A 181 -19.78 -13.56 -5.68
N GLU A 182 -18.62 -14.21 -5.65
CA GLU A 182 -17.33 -13.56 -5.97
C GLU A 182 -17.29 -13.04 -7.41
N ILE A 183 -17.86 -13.78 -8.37
CA ILE A 183 -17.97 -13.34 -9.77
C ILE A 183 -18.81 -12.07 -9.86
N PHE A 184 -19.99 -12.04 -9.24
CA PHE A 184 -20.87 -10.88 -9.26
C PHE A 184 -20.22 -9.68 -8.58
N THR A 185 -19.58 -9.86 -7.43
CA THR A 185 -18.83 -8.79 -6.74
C THR A 185 -17.76 -8.19 -7.66
N ARG A 186 -17.01 -9.00 -8.39
CA ARG A 186 -16.02 -8.50 -9.35
C ARG A 186 -16.64 -7.78 -10.55
N LEU A 187 -17.77 -8.26 -11.03
CA LEU A 187 -18.51 -7.62 -12.13
C LEU A 187 -19.09 -6.28 -11.71
N GLU A 188 -19.63 -6.17 -10.48
CA GLU A 188 -20.17 -4.92 -9.93
C GLU A 188 -19.13 -3.82 -9.80
N ARG A 189 -17.87 -4.17 -9.50
CA ARG A 189 -16.76 -3.19 -9.51
C ARG A 189 -16.46 -2.62 -10.90
N LYS A 190 -16.70 -3.38 -11.94
CA LYS A 190 -16.38 -2.97 -13.31
C LYS A 190 -17.56 -2.39 -14.06
N TYR A 191 -18.77 -2.77 -13.72
CA TYR A 191 -19.97 -2.37 -14.42
C TYR A 191 -20.97 -1.73 -13.45
N PRO A 192 -21.69 -0.66 -13.86
CA PRO A 192 -22.63 0.03 -12.99
C PRO A 192 -23.97 -0.73 -12.87
N TYR A 193 -23.92 -2.02 -12.57
CA TYR A 193 -25.06 -2.91 -12.40
C TYR A 193 -24.96 -3.67 -11.09
N THR A 194 -26.08 -3.84 -10.40
CA THR A 194 -26.20 -4.73 -9.24
C THR A 194 -26.83 -6.04 -9.67
N PHE A 195 -26.18 -7.16 -9.36
CA PHE A 195 -26.67 -8.48 -9.68
C PHE A 195 -27.53 -9.00 -8.54
N VAL A 196 -28.80 -9.36 -8.85
CA VAL A 196 -29.73 -9.96 -7.90
C VAL A 196 -29.95 -11.40 -8.32
N TYR A 197 -29.68 -12.34 -7.42
CA TYR A 197 -29.87 -13.76 -7.64
C TYR A 197 -30.64 -14.38 -6.46
N SER A 198 -31.43 -15.41 -6.74
CA SER A 198 -32.27 -16.12 -5.76
C SER A 198 -31.77 -17.54 -5.55
#